data_f89ca78d24ce54af19c009ff6e8b01c8
#
_entry.id   f89ca78d24ce54af19c009ff6e8b01c8
#
_cell.length_a   1.000
_cell.length_b   1.000
_cell.length_c   1.000
_cell.angle_alpha   90.00
_cell.angle_beta   90.00
_cell.angle_gamma   90.00
#
_symmetry.space_group_name_H-M   'P 1'
#
loop_
_entity.id
_entity.type
_entity.pdbx_description
1 polymer ?
#
loop_
_entity_poly.entity_id
_entity_poly.type
_entity_poly.pdbx_seq_one_letter_code
_entity_poly.pdbx_strand_id
1 'polypeptide(L)' 'MKALIIEEQNKAVIKEVPVRELEPDEILCRVTYCGICGTDLAIYTGETNFVRDGLIKYPVRIGHEWTGVVDRIGS' A
#
# COMPACT_ATOMS: atom_id res chain seq x y z
N MET A 1 -7.34 10.17 2.03
CA MET A 1 -5.93 10.07 1.59
C MET A 1 -5.82 9.37 0.25
N LYS A 2 -4.74 9.60 -0.46
CA LYS A 2 -4.52 8.94 -1.74
C LYS A 2 -3.76 7.63 -1.55
N ALA A 3 -4.14 6.59 -2.30
CA ALA A 3 -3.47 5.30 -2.28
C ALA A 3 -3.21 4.82 -3.69
N LEU A 4 -2.04 4.19 -3.89
CA LEU A 4 -1.70 3.54 -5.14
C LEU A 4 -2.20 2.10 -5.09
N ILE A 5 -3.10 1.76 -6.00
CA ILE A 5 -3.76 0.45 -6.01
C ILE A 5 -3.51 -0.22 -7.34
N ILE A 6 -3.08 -1.48 -7.30
CA ILE A 6 -2.97 -2.32 -8.48
C ILE A 6 -4.32 -3.03 -8.63
N GLU A 7 -5.15 -2.57 -9.57
CA GLU A 7 -6.49 -3.12 -9.76
C GLU A 7 -6.45 -4.49 -10.41
N GLU A 8 -5.53 -4.68 -11.32
CA GLU A 8 -5.29 -5.95 -11.99
C GLU A 8 -3.86 -5.95 -12.54
N GLN A 9 -3.43 -7.04 -13.13
CA GLN A 9 -2.10 -7.13 -13.72
C GLN A 9 -1.89 -5.99 -14.73
N ASN A 10 -0.78 -5.27 -14.57
CA ASN A 10 -0.39 -4.13 -15.42
C ASN A 10 -1.35 -2.93 -15.38
N LYS A 11 -2.18 -2.82 -14.33
CA LYS A 11 -3.08 -1.67 -14.18
C LYS A 11 -3.00 -1.09 -12.78
N ALA A 12 -2.35 0.07 -12.68
CA ALA A 12 -2.19 0.81 -11.42
C ALA A 12 -2.99 2.11 -11.48
N VAL A 13 -3.67 2.45 -10.39
CA VAL A 13 -4.45 3.68 -10.28
C VAL A 13 -4.20 4.32 -8.92
N ILE A 14 -4.42 5.64 -8.84
CA ILE A 14 -4.40 6.37 -7.58
C ILE A 14 -5.85 6.68 -7.20
N LYS A 15 -6.26 6.26 -6.00
CA LYS A 15 -7.62 6.46 -5.50
C LYS A 15 -7.61 7.17 -4.16
N GLU A 16 -8.67 7.95 -3.91
CA GLU A 16 -8.93 8.45 -2.57
C GLU A 16 -9.50 7.32 -1.73
N VAL A 17 -8.92 7.12 -0.55
CA VAL A 17 -9.40 6.12 0.40
C VAL A 17 -9.59 6.78 1.77
N PRO A 18 -10.55 6.33 2.58
CA PRO A 18 -10.74 6.88 3.92
C PRO A 18 -9.60 6.48 4.85
N VAL A 19 -9.33 7.34 5.84
CA VAL A 19 -8.45 7.00 6.96
C VAL A 19 -9.33 6.44 8.06
N ARG A 20 -9.12 5.18 8.44
CA ARG A 20 -9.89 4.55 9.51
C ARG A 20 -9.52 5.11 10.87
N GLU A 21 -10.36 4.89 11.87
CA GLU A 21 -10.04 5.25 13.24
C GLU A 21 -8.88 4.41 13.76
N LEU A 22 -8.06 5.03 14.64
CA LEU A 22 -6.89 4.38 15.21
C LEU A 22 -7.27 3.51 16.40
N GLU A 23 -6.71 2.30 16.46
CA GLU A 23 -6.73 1.49 17.66
C GLU A 23 -5.76 2.09 18.70
N PRO A 24 -5.93 1.77 20.01
CA PRO A 24 -5.10 2.38 21.05
C PRO A 24 -3.58 2.21 20.88
N ASP A 25 -3.14 1.13 20.24
CA ASP A 25 -1.73 0.82 20.04
C ASP A 25 -1.21 1.23 18.66
N GLU A 26 -1.98 2.02 17.92
CA GLU A 26 -1.63 2.44 16.57
C GLU A 26 -1.23 3.90 16.52
N ILE A 27 -0.48 4.25 15.48
CA ILE A 27 -0.14 5.63 15.16
C ILE A 27 -0.56 5.92 13.72
N LEU A 28 -0.86 7.18 13.45
CA LEU A 28 -1.08 7.66 12.09
C LEU A 28 0.15 8.47 11.69
N CYS A 29 0.79 8.08 10.59
CA CYS A 29 1.94 8.77 10.06
C CYS A 29 1.59 9.52 8.79
N ARG A 30 2.08 10.78 8.68
CA ARG A 30 2.03 11.52 7.43
C ARG A 30 3.23 11.09 6.61
N VAL A 31 2.99 10.38 5.51
CA VAL A 31 4.07 9.89 4.65
C VAL A 31 4.69 11.06 3.89
N THR A 32 6.01 11.18 3.98
CA THR A 32 6.78 12.18 3.25
C THR A 32 7.21 11.63 1.90
N TYR A 33 7.76 10.42 1.89
CA TYR A 33 8.21 9.74 0.68
C TYR A 33 7.83 8.26 0.78
N CYS A 34 7.45 7.70 -0.36
CA CYS A 34 7.18 6.28 -0.48
C CYS A 34 7.97 5.74 -1.67
N GLY A 35 8.86 4.79 -1.41
CA GLY A 35 9.68 4.17 -2.45
C GLY A 35 8.97 2.99 -3.10
N ILE A 36 9.35 2.69 -4.33
CA ILE A 36 8.88 1.52 -5.06
C ILE A 36 10.04 0.54 -5.15
N CYS A 37 9.83 -0.69 -4.70
CA CYS A 37 10.85 -1.72 -4.76
C CYS A 37 10.51 -2.79 -5.80
N GLY A 38 11.42 -3.76 -6.00
CA GLY A 38 11.22 -4.84 -6.96
C GLY A 38 9.97 -5.68 -6.69
N THR A 39 9.59 -5.85 -5.42
CA THR A 39 8.36 -6.56 -5.06
C THR A 39 7.12 -5.84 -5.58
N ASP A 40 7.08 -4.52 -5.48
CA ASP A 40 5.96 -3.72 -5.98
C ASP A 40 5.82 -3.89 -7.50
N LEU A 41 6.95 -3.87 -8.21
CA LEU A 41 6.96 -4.07 -9.66
C LEU A 41 6.48 -5.47 -10.02
N ALA A 42 6.94 -6.49 -9.28
CA ALA A 42 6.52 -7.88 -9.52
C ALA A 42 5.02 -8.07 -9.28
N ILE A 43 4.45 -7.40 -8.28
CA ILE A 43 2.99 -7.42 -8.05
C ILE A 43 2.26 -6.74 -9.21
N TYR A 44 2.78 -5.63 -9.69
CA TYR A 44 2.18 -4.91 -10.81
C TYR A 44 2.14 -5.76 -12.07
N THR A 45 3.23 -6.44 -12.40
CA THR A 45 3.30 -7.29 -13.59
C THR A 45 2.68 -8.67 -13.40
N GLY A 46 2.45 -9.08 -12.15
CA GLY A 46 1.92 -10.40 -11.83
C GLY A 46 2.94 -11.52 -11.93
N GLU A 47 4.24 -11.21 -11.92
CA GLU A 47 5.33 -12.17 -12.11
C GLU A 47 5.87 -12.75 -10.80
N THR A 48 5.17 -12.57 -9.69
CA THR A 48 5.57 -13.10 -8.39
C THR A 48 4.81 -14.38 -8.08
N ASN A 49 5.47 -15.30 -7.36
CA ASN A 49 4.84 -16.53 -6.87
C ASN A 49 3.63 -16.23 -5.98
N PHE A 50 3.66 -15.13 -5.23
CA PHE A 50 2.54 -14.74 -4.36
C PHE A 50 1.26 -14.52 -5.16
N VAL A 51 1.35 -13.92 -6.35
CA VAL A 51 0.20 -13.72 -7.23
C VAL A 51 -0.22 -15.04 -7.86
N ARG A 52 0.74 -15.82 -8.39
CA ARG A 52 0.45 -17.10 -9.03
C ARG A 52 -0.18 -18.12 -8.09
N ASP A 53 0.26 -18.13 -6.83
CA ASP A 53 -0.25 -19.05 -5.81
C ASP A 53 -1.51 -18.55 -5.13
N GLY A 54 -2.02 -17.39 -5.51
CA GLY A 54 -3.24 -16.81 -4.95
C GLY A 54 -3.08 -16.19 -3.57
N LEU A 55 -1.84 -15.98 -3.10
CA LEU A 55 -1.58 -15.33 -1.81
C LEU A 55 -1.83 -13.82 -1.87
N ILE A 56 -1.63 -13.22 -3.04
CA ILE A 56 -1.96 -11.82 -3.30
C ILE A 56 -3.03 -11.79 -4.39
N LYS A 57 -4.14 -11.13 -4.10
CA LYS A 57 -5.26 -11.00 -5.04
C LYS A 57 -5.50 -9.54 -5.36
N TYR A 58 -5.81 -9.26 -6.62
CA TYR A 58 -6.17 -7.91 -7.05
C TYR A 58 -7.62 -7.59 -6.68
N PRO A 59 -7.96 -6.34 -6.39
CA PRO A 59 -7.06 -5.19 -6.30
C PRO A 59 -6.21 -5.23 -5.02
N VAL A 60 -4.99 -4.70 -5.09
CA VAL A 60 -4.08 -4.69 -3.96
C VAL A 60 -3.44 -3.32 -3.82
N ARG A 61 -3.32 -2.84 -2.57
CA ARG A 61 -2.61 -1.60 -2.26
C ARG A 61 -1.14 -1.94 -2.03
N ILE A 62 -0.24 -1.20 -2.68
CA ILE A 62 1.20 -1.36 -2.51
C ILE A 62 1.78 -0.16 -1.77
N GLY A 63 3.06 -0.26 -1.39
CA GLY A 63 3.79 0.79 -0.71
C GLY A 63 4.21 0.35 0.69
N HIS A 64 5.40 -0.27 0.79
CA HIS A 64 5.92 -0.77 2.07
C HIS A 64 7.24 -0.11 2.47
N GLU A 65 7.84 0.69 1.59
CA GLU A 65 9.07 1.43 1.87
C GLU A 65 8.74 2.92 1.92
N TRP A 66 8.67 3.48 3.13
CA TRP A 66 8.27 4.89 3.27
C TRP A 66 8.93 5.53 4.48
N THR A 67 8.98 6.85 4.45
CA THR A 67 9.36 7.67 5.59
C THR A 67 8.25 8.68 5.84
N GLY A 68 8.11 9.11 7.09
CA GLY A 68 7.06 10.06 7.42
C GLY A 68 7.20 10.60 8.83
N VAL A 69 6.22 11.39 9.23
CA VAL A 69 6.16 12.03 10.53
C VAL A 69 4.89 11.55 11.23
N VAL A 70 4.98 11.27 12.52
CA VAL A 70 3.81 10.88 13.31
C VAL A 70 2.84 12.05 13.36
N ASP A 71 1.61 11.82 12.90
CA ASP A 71 0.55 12.83 12.85
C ASP A 71 -0.37 12.72 14.06
N ARG A 72 -0.81 11.50 14.39
CA ARG A 72 -1.67 11.24 15.55
C ARG A 72 -1.33 9.90 16.17
N ILE A 73 -1.65 9.77 17.46
CA ILE A 73 -1.53 8.49 18.18
C ILE A 73 -2.93 8.02 18.58
N GLY A 74 -3.09 6.70 18.74
CA GLY A 74 -4.38 6.12 19.06
C GLY A 74 -4.85 6.40 20.48
N SER A 75 -3.93 6.41 21.43
CA SER A 75 -4.26 6.85 22.80
C SER A 75 -3.02 6.93 23.67
#